data_673fb07ebbef72478ec3a4c2bde0ecd6
#
_entry.id   673fb07ebbef72478ec3a4c2bde0ecd6
#
_cell.length_a   1.000
_cell.length_b   1.000
_cell.length_c   1.000
_cell.angle_alpha   90.00
_cell.angle_beta   90.00
_cell.angle_gamma   90.00
#
_symmetry.space_group_name_H-M   'P 1'
#
loop_
_entity.id
_entity.type
_entity.pdbx_description
1 polymer ?
#
loop_
_entity_poly.entity_id
_entity_poly.type
_entity_poly.pdbx_seq_one_letter_code
_entity_poly.pdbx_strand_id
1 'polypeptide(L)'
;MKKFLLGCALLSATVAFADDFKLGYVDVSKVFTTSKPAIAVQQALKVKFAPQQKVLQGMNNNLVSEQTQMQAIMKKAPDMEQLSPADRSKLESLNSKFQKDQAAFQQKYAVFQQSLQRAQDFASAKVLSQANTILKAISDKGGYDLVVTSNQLVYAKPKYDLTDQVIAQLNTVDTVSLIKQLDNIENQPLTAKPGINAQMAPVKAGS
;
A
#
# COMPACT_ATOMS: atom_id res chain seq x y z
N MET A 1 23.46 70.74 -52.67
CA MET A 1 23.70 69.31 -52.92
C MET A 1 23.43 68.61 -51.58
N LYS A 2 22.22 68.05 -51.42
CA LYS A 2 21.75 67.44 -50.17
C LYS A 2 21.98 65.96 -50.23
N LYS A 3 22.81 65.44 -49.33
CA LYS A 3 23.05 63.99 -49.16
C LYS A 3 22.08 63.45 -48.13
N PHE A 4 21.10 62.67 -48.54
CA PHE A 4 20.20 61.90 -47.68
C PHE A 4 20.91 60.64 -47.25
N LEU A 5 21.14 60.50 -45.93
CA LEU A 5 21.60 59.24 -45.34
C LEU A 5 20.36 58.49 -44.83
N LEU A 6 20.08 57.35 -45.54
CA LEU A 6 19.01 56.42 -45.18
C LEU A 6 19.54 55.46 -44.09
N GLY A 7 19.15 55.66 -42.85
CA GLY A 7 19.45 54.76 -41.76
C GLY A 7 18.54 53.55 -41.74
N CYS A 8 19.07 52.37 -42.12
CA CYS A 8 18.35 51.10 -42.06
C CYS A 8 18.40 50.60 -40.60
N ALA A 9 17.32 50.75 -39.86
CA ALA A 9 17.21 50.16 -38.52
C ALA A 9 16.84 48.67 -38.69
N LEU A 10 17.80 47.78 -38.49
CA LEU A 10 17.59 46.35 -38.35
C LEU A 10 16.84 46.08 -37.00
N LEU A 11 15.56 45.88 -37.07
CA LEU A 11 14.79 45.29 -35.98
C LEU A 11 15.21 43.81 -35.86
N SER A 12 16.11 43.53 -34.96
CA SER A 12 16.41 42.17 -34.50
C SER A 12 15.21 41.64 -33.74
N ALA A 13 14.33 40.88 -34.38
CA ALA A 13 13.27 40.14 -33.72
C ALA A 13 13.93 39.03 -32.90
N THR A 14 14.11 39.27 -31.61
CA THR A 14 14.43 38.20 -30.65
C THR A 14 13.20 37.30 -30.55
N VAL A 15 13.27 36.16 -31.25
CA VAL A 15 12.31 35.07 -31.05
C VAL A 15 12.60 34.52 -29.65
N ALA A 16 11.81 34.96 -28.67
CA ALA A 16 11.77 34.33 -27.37
C ALA A 16 11.20 32.92 -27.56
N PHE A 17 12.05 31.91 -27.52
CA PHE A 17 11.61 30.54 -27.32
C PHE A 17 11.01 30.47 -25.91
N ALA A 18 9.71 30.65 -25.82
CA ALA A 18 8.99 30.23 -24.65
C ALA A 18 9.10 28.71 -24.63
N ASP A 19 9.92 28.17 -23.73
CA ASP A 19 9.88 26.74 -23.45
C ASP A 19 8.45 26.39 -23.09
N ASP A 20 7.78 25.61 -23.94
CA ASP A 20 6.41 25.18 -23.72
C ASP A 20 6.39 24.27 -22.48
N PHE A 21 5.98 24.83 -21.32
CA PHE A 21 5.85 24.08 -20.06
C PHE A 21 4.99 22.85 -20.30
N LYS A 22 5.59 21.67 -20.10
CA LYS A 22 4.95 20.39 -20.37
C LYS A 22 4.55 19.69 -19.08
N LEU A 23 3.24 19.61 -18.87
CA LEU A 23 2.65 18.91 -17.73
C LEU A 23 2.19 17.51 -18.12
N GLY A 24 2.44 16.52 -17.24
CA GLY A 24 1.87 15.19 -17.30
C GLY A 24 1.09 14.85 -16.04
N TYR A 25 0.30 13.77 -16.11
CA TYR A 25 -0.30 13.20 -14.90
C TYR A 25 -0.28 11.67 -14.92
N VAL A 26 -0.40 11.07 -13.73
CA VAL A 26 -0.46 9.62 -13.55
C VAL A 26 -1.57 9.25 -12.58
N ASP A 27 -2.35 8.24 -12.92
CA ASP A 27 -3.32 7.61 -12.02
C ASP A 27 -2.64 6.50 -11.20
N VAL A 28 -2.24 6.86 -9.99
CA VAL A 28 -1.59 5.94 -9.06
C VAL A 28 -2.52 4.77 -8.69
N SER A 29 -3.82 5.01 -8.56
CA SER A 29 -4.81 3.96 -8.26
C SER A 29 -4.85 2.91 -9.38
N LYS A 30 -4.90 3.36 -10.64
CA LYS A 30 -4.84 2.48 -11.82
C LYS A 30 -3.53 1.69 -11.85
N VAL A 31 -2.39 2.32 -11.54
CA VAL A 31 -1.10 1.61 -11.43
C VAL A 31 -1.18 0.47 -10.43
N PHE A 32 -1.72 0.70 -9.23
CA PHE A 32 -1.84 -0.33 -8.19
C PHE A 32 -2.87 -1.42 -8.49
N THR A 33 -3.89 -1.13 -9.27
CA THR A 33 -4.96 -2.10 -9.56
C THR A 33 -4.70 -2.93 -10.81
N THR A 34 -3.85 -2.44 -11.74
CA THR A 34 -3.69 -3.10 -13.05
C THR A 34 -2.27 -3.54 -13.38
N SER A 35 -1.23 -3.02 -12.71
CA SER A 35 0.14 -3.44 -13.01
C SER A 35 0.44 -4.85 -12.51
N LYS A 36 1.21 -5.62 -13.29
CA LYS A 36 1.62 -6.99 -12.91
C LYS A 36 2.33 -7.06 -11.56
N PRO A 37 3.29 -6.18 -11.22
CA PRO A 37 3.93 -6.22 -9.91
C PRO A 37 2.96 -5.98 -8.75
N ALA A 38 2.03 -5.05 -8.88
CA ALA A 38 1.06 -4.78 -7.83
C ALA A 38 0.11 -5.98 -7.62
N ILE A 39 -0.40 -6.57 -8.69
CA ILE A 39 -1.26 -7.77 -8.63
C ILE A 39 -0.48 -8.95 -8.04
N ALA A 40 0.77 -9.18 -8.48
CA ALA A 40 1.60 -10.28 -8.01
C ALA A 40 1.91 -10.15 -6.50
N VAL A 41 2.18 -8.94 -6.04
CA VAL A 41 2.41 -8.66 -4.61
C VAL A 41 1.15 -8.88 -3.78
N GLN A 42 -0.02 -8.42 -4.23
CA GLN A 42 -1.28 -8.67 -3.54
C GLN A 42 -1.56 -10.18 -3.42
N GLN A 43 -1.33 -10.93 -4.50
CA GLN A 43 -1.49 -12.38 -4.47
C GLN A 43 -0.48 -13.06 -3.52
N ALA A 44 0.78 -12.63 -3.53
CA ALA A 44 1.80 -13.13 -2.62
C ALA A 44 1.44 -12.87 -1.15
N LEU A 45 0.94 -11.68 -0.81
CA LEU A 45 0.45 -11.35 0.52
C LEU A 45 -0.73 -12.25 0.94
N LYS A 46 -1.70 -12.46 0.05
CA LYS A 46 -2.83 -13.35 0.30
C LYS A 46 -2.36 -14.77 0.63
N VAL A 47 -1.44 -15.33 -0.16
CA VAL A 47 -0.88 -16.66 0.06
C VAL A 47 -0.09 -16.72 1.37
N LYS A 48 0.76 -15.73 1.63
CA LYS A 48 1.60 -15.64 2.83
C LYS A 48 0.77 -15.62 4.12
N PHE A 49 -0.32 -14.87 4.15
CA PHE A 49 -1.14 -14.68 5.35
C PHE A 49 -2.30 -15.69 5.49
N ALA A 50 -2.59 -16.49 4.46
CA ALA A 50 -3.67 -17.49 4.50
C ALA A 50 -3.54 -18.51 5.66
N PRO A 51 -2.35 -19.06 6.00
CA PRO A 51 -2.21 -19.97 7.12
C PRO A 51 -2.57 -19.32 8.47
N GLN A 52 -2.16 -18.09 8.69
CA GLN A 52 -2.44 -17.35 9.91
C GLN A 52 -3.93 -17.01 10.03
N GLN A 53 -4.58 -16.63 8.94
CA GLN A 53 -6.04 -16.45 8.89
C GLN A 53 -6.77 -17.72 9.27
N LYS A 54 -6.34 -18.88 8.74
CA LYS A 54 -6.95 -20.17 9.05
C LYS A 54 -6.80 -20.52 10.55
N VAL A 55 -5.64 -20.24 11.15
CA VAL A 55 -5.44 -20.44 12.58
C VAL A 55 -6.39 -19.56 13.40
N LEU A 56 -6.51 -18.27 13.07
CA LEU A 56 -7.42 -17.34 13.74
C LEU A 56 -8.88 -17.77 13.61
N GLN A 57 -9.27 -18.24 12.43
CA GLN A 57 -10.62 -18.78 12.21
C GLN A 57 -10.88 -20.01 13.09
N GLY A 58 -9.90 -20.94 13.20
CA GLY A 58 -9.98 -22.09 14.08
C GLY A 58 -10.14 -21.70 15.55
N MET A 59 -9.35 -20.71 16.01
CA MET A 59 -9.46 -20.20 17.38
C MET A 59 -10.84 -19.55 17.64
N ASN A 60 -11.35 -18.78 16.71
CA ASN A 60 -12.69 -18.19 16.83
C ASN A 60 -13.78 -19.27 16.90
N ASN A 61 -13.70 -20.31 16.07
CA ASN A 61 -14.64 -21.44 16.11
C ASN A 61 -14.59 -22.17 17.46
N ASN A 62 -13.41 -22.32 18.04
CA ASN A 62 -13.26 -22.92 19.38
C ASN A 62 -13.96 -22.04 20.45
N LEU A 63 -13.77 -20.73 20.43
CA LEU A 63 -14.42 -19.79 21.36
C LEU A 63 -15.97 -19.89 21.24
N VAL A 64 -16.49 -19.93 20.03
CA VAL A 64 -17.93 -20.09 19.79
C VAL A 64 -18.43 -21.45 20.33
N SER A 65 -17.67 -22.52 20.13
CA SER A 65 -18.00 -23.84 20.66
C SER A 65 -17.99 -23.87 22.19
N GLU A 66 -17.01 -23.29 22.83
CA GLU A 66 -16.92 -23.18 24.30
C GLU A 66 -18.09 -22.38 24.87
N GLN A 67 -18.42 -21.24 24.26
CA GLN A 67 -19.58 -20.44 24.66
C GLN A 67 -20.89 -21.23 24.53
N THR A 68 -21.05 -22.00 23.43
CA THR A 68 -22.24 -22.84 23.22
C THR A 68 -22.33 -23.94 24.29
N GLN A 69 -21.20 -24.57 24.64
CA GLN A 69 -21.15 -25.59 25.69
C GLN A 69 -21.52 -25.01 27.08
N MET A 70 -20.98 -23.82 27.40
CA MET A 70 -21.34 -23.14 28.65
C MET A 70 -22.83 -22.82 28.71
N GLN A 71 -23.41 -22.30 27.63
CA GLN A 71 -24.84 -22.02 27.55
C GLN A 71 -25.70 -23.29 27.68
N ALA A 72 -25.26 -24.40 27.09
CA ALA A 72 -25.96 -25.68 27.20
C ALA A 72 -25.97 -26.20 28.64
N ILE A 73 -24.89 -26.00 29.41
CA ILE A 73 -24.85 -26.37 30.83
C ILE A 73 -25.76 -25.44 31.64
N MET A 74 -25.72 -24.14 31.43
CA MET A 74 -26.55 -23.15 32.15
C MET A 74 -28.06 -23.35 31.91
N LYS A 75 -28.45 -23.90 30.76
CA LYS A 75 -29.85 -24.22 30.46
C LYS A 75 -30.41 -25.46 31.22
N LYS A 76 -29.55 -26.24 31.89
CA LYS A 76 -30.00 -27.46 32.63
C LYS A 76 -30.64 -27.14 33.97
N ALA A 77 -30.39 -25.97 34.53
CA ALA A 77 -30.94 -25.53 35.80
C ALA A 77 -31.15 -24.01 35.80
N PRO A 78 -32.19 -23.48 36.44
CA PRO A 78 -32.45 -22.04 36.54
C PRO A 78 -31.37 -21.30 37.30
N ASP A 79 -30.71 -21.96 38.28
CA ASP A 79 -29.66 -21.38 39.11
C ASP A 79 -28.42 -22.27 39.16
N MET A 80 -27.24 -21.66 39.34
CA MET A 80 -25.95 -22.37 39.45
C MET A 80 -25.95 -23.40 40.59
N GLU A 81 -26.66 -23.12 41.70
CA GLU A 81 -26.75 -24.00 42.88
C GLU A 81 -27.52 -25.30 42.58
N GLN A 82 -28.39 -25.27 41.60
CA GLN A 82 -29.20 -26.43 41.19
C GLN A 82 -28.52 -27.29 40.14
N LEU A 83 -27.39 -26.84 39.58
CA LEU A 83 -26.56 -27.65 38.70
C LEU A 83 -25.93 -28.81 39.49
N SER A 84 -25.79 -29.97 38.81
CA SER A 84 -25.00 -31.09 39.37
C SER A 84 -23.57 -30.65 39.68
N PRO A 85 -22.90 -31.26 40.68
CA PRO A 85 -21.49 -30.97 40.96
C PRO A 85 -20.58 -31.15 39.74
N ALA A 86 -20.89 -32.13 38.92
CA ALA A 86 -20.16 -32.39 37.66
C ALA A 86 -20.35 -31.25 36.62
N ASP A 87 -21.60 -30.75 36.47
CA ASP A 87 -21.88 -29.66 35.56
C ASP A 87 -21.25 -28.33 36.03
N ARG A 88 -21.25 -28.07 37.34
CA ARG A 88 -20.57 -26.90 37.94
C ARG A 88 -19.05 -26.94 37.66
N SER A 89 -18.39 -28.03 37.97
CA SER A 89 -16.95 -28.21 37.69
C SER A 89 -16.63 -28.07 36.21
N LYS A 90 -17.48 -28.61 35.35
CA LYS A 90 -17.33 -28.46 33.89
C LYS A 90 -17.51 -27.01 33.43
N LEU A 91 -18.48 -26.28 33.98
CA LEU A 91 -18.71 -24.87 33.64
C LEU A 91 -17.52 -23.99 34.08
N GLU A 92 -16.98 -24.22 35.29
CA GLU A 92 -15.78 -23.52 35.77
C GLU A 92 -14.55 -23.77 34.88
N SER A 93 -14.34 -25.04 34.51
CA SER A 93 -13.25 -25.42 33.61
C SER A 93 -13.40 -24.79 32.23
N LEU A 94 -14.61 -24.80 31.64
CA LEU A 94 -14.90 -24.17 30.37
C LEU A 94 -14.72 -22.65 30.43
N ASN A 95 -15.17 -22.00 31.49
CA ASN A 95 -15.00 -20.57 31.68
C ASN A 95 -13.51 -20.16 31.76
N SER A 96 -12.73 -20.92 32.55
CA SER A 96 -11.28 -20.70 32.65
C SER A 96 -10.59 -20.90 31.28
N LYS A 97 -10.97 -21.94 30.55
CA LYS A 97 -10.45 -22.22 29.22
C LYS A 97 -10.84 -21.11 28.22
N PHE A 98 -12.08 -20.69 28.21
CA PHE A 98 -12.58 -19.62 27.33
C PHE A 98 -11.83 -18.30 27.54
N GLN A 99 -11.62 -17.90 28.82
CA GLN A 99 -10.87 -16.67 29.13
C GLN A 99 -9.43 -16.75 28.60
N LYS A 100 -8.77 -17.89 28.79
CA LYS A 100 -7.40 -18.14 28.30
C LYS A 100 -7.34 -18.11 26.78
N ASP A 101 -8.28 -18.79 26.11
CA ASP A 101 -8.30 -18.88 24.66
C ASP A 101 -8.71 -17.55 24.01
N GLN A 102 -9.58 -16.78 24.66
CA GLN A 102 -9.93 -15.42 24.26
C GLN A 102 -8.72 -14.47 24.32
N ALA A 103 -7.94 -14.52 25.42
CA ALA A 103 -6.73 -13.71 25.53
C ALA A 103 -5.68 -14.11 24.47
N ALA A 104 -5.50 -15.40 24.23
CA ALA A 104 -4.61 -15.92 23.20
C ALA A 104 -5.05 -15.51 21.78
N PHE A 105 -6.36 -15.54 21.50
CA PHE A 105 -6.92 -15.08 20.25
C PHE A 105 -6.65 -13.58 20.03
N GLN A 106 -6.96 -12.75 21.02
CA GLN A 106 -6.73 -11.30 20.93
C GLN A 106 -5.27 -10.97 20.65
N GLN A 107 -4.35 -11.64 21.37
CA GLN A 107 -2.90 -11.45 21.13
C GLN A 107 -2.49 -11.85 19.72
N LYS A 108 -2.90 -13.06 19.26
CA LYS A 108 -2.57 -13.51 17.90
C LYS A 108 -3.19 -12.64 16.83
N TYR A 109 -4.43 -12.17 17.03
CA TYR A 109 -5.12 -11.28 16.11
C TYR A 109 -4.39 -9.92 15.98
N ALA A 110 -3.97 -9.34 17.10
CA ALA A 110 -3.22 -8.09 17.10
C ALA A 110 -1.88 -8.22 16.34
N VAL A 111 -1.12 -9.30 16.59
CA VAL A 111 0.13 -9.59 15.88
C VAL A 111 -0.12 -9.78 14.38
N PHE A 112 -1.16 -10.53 14.02
CA PHE A 112 -1.55 -10.74 12.62
C PHE A 112 -1.87 -9.42 11.92
N GLN A 113 -2.72 -8.57 12.51
CA GLN A 113 -3.08 -7.27 11.94
C GLN A 113 -1.85 -6.39 11.73
N GLN A 114 -0.98 -6.32 12.71
CA GLN A 114 0.25 -5.53 12.61
C GLN A 114 1.19 -6.07 11.52
N SER A 115 1.35 -7.38 11.42
CA SER A 115 2.21 -8.02 10.42
C SER A 115 1.65 -7.81 9.01
N LEU A 116 0.35 -7.96 8.84
CA LEU A 116 -0.34 -7.74 7.56
C LEU A 116 -0.18 -6.27 7.12
N GLN A 117 -0.45 -5.31 8.02
CA GLN A 117 -0.32 -3.89 7.71
C GLN A 117 1.11 -3.55 7.27
N ARG A 118 2.13 -3.99 8.03
CA ARG A 118 3.53 -3.75 7.64
C ARG A 118 3.89 -4.33 6.29
N ALA A 119 3.41 -5.54 6.01
CA ALA A 119 3.67 -6.19 4.73
C ALA A 119 2.99 -5.44 3.56
N GLN A 120 1.77 -4.93 3.76
CA GLN A 120 1.06 -4.10 2.79
C GLN A 120 1.77 -2.77 2.55
N ASP A 121 2.19 -2.08 3.62
CA ASP A 121 2.90 -0.81 3.53
C ASP A 121 4.23 -0.96 2.79
N PHE A 122 5.00 -1.98 3.13
CA PHE A 122 6.25 -2.29 2.43
C PHE A 122 6.03 -2.60 0.96
N ALA A 123 5.07 -3.44 0.65
CA ALA A 123 4.73 -3.82 -0.71
C ALA A 123 4.32 -2.61 -1.56
N SER A 124 3.45 -1.78 -1.00
CA SER A 124 3.00 -0.54 -1.65
C SER A 124 4.15 0.43 -1.87
N ALA A 125 5.01 0.63 -0.86
CA ALA A 125 6.19 1.48 -0.99
C ALA A 125 7.16 0.99 -2.07
N LYS A 126 7.36 -0.32 -2.20
CA LYS A 126 8.23 -0.90 -3.24
C LYS A 126 7.66 -0.71 -4.65
N VAL A 127 6.39 -0.99 -4.86
CA VAL A 127 5.73 -0.77 -6.15
C VAL A 127 5.77 0.71 -6.52
N LEU A 128 5.47 1.61 -5.57
CA LEU A 128 5.51 3.05 -5.80
C LEU A 128 6.93 3.55 -6.11
N SER A 129 7.94 3.05 -5.42
CA SER A 129 9.33 3.39 -5.68
C SER A 129 9.76 3.00 -7.11
N GLN A 130 9.36 1.82 -7.59
CA GLN A 130 9.62 1.39 -8.96
C GLN A 130 8.85 2.24 -9.98
N ALA A 131 7.58 2.52 -9.70
CA ALA A 131 6.76 3.39 -10.54
C ALA A 131 7.35 4.80 -10.65
N ASN A 132 7.85 5.37 -9.55
CA ASN A 132 8.50 6.68 -9.53
C ASN A 132 9.81 6.71 -10.33
N THR A 133 10.62 5.65 -10.25
CA THR A 133 11.84 5.52 -11.06
C THR A 133 11.51 5.50 -12.55
N ILE A 134 10.48 4.74 -12.93
CA ILE A 134 10.00 4.64 -14.30
C ILE A 134 9.40 5.98 -14.76
N LEU A 135 8.58 6.60 -13.91
CA LEU A 135 7.97 7.89 -14.19
C LEU A 135 9.02 8.98 -14.43
N LYS A 136 10.08 9.00 -13.59
CA LYS A 136 11.20 9.90 -13.81
C LYS A 136 11.85 9.69 -15.19
N ALA A 137 12.14 8.46 -15.56
CA ALA A 137 12.74 8.16 -16.86
C ALA A 137 11.83 8.55 -18.05
N ILE A 138 10.49 8.35 -17.92
CA ILE A 138 9.51 8.79 -18.91
C ILE A 138 9.49 10.32 -19.00
N SER A 139 9.51 11.01 -17.85
CA SER A 139 9.47 12.46 -17.78
C SER A 139 10.72 13.09 -18.40
N ASP A 140 11.90 12.59 -18.02
CA ASP A 140 13.18 13.08 -18.56
C ASP A 140 13.24 12.90 -20.10
N LYS A 141 12.83 11.71 -20.60
CA LYS A 141 12.81 11.42 -22.04
C LYS A 141 11.76 12.22 -22.81
N GLY A 142 10.61 12.46 -22.15
CA GLY A 142 9.48 13.15 -22.75
C GLY A 142 9.53 14.67 -22.63
N GLY A 143 10.51 15.23 -21.90
CA GLY A 143 10.60 16.67 -21.62
C GLY A 143 9.41 17.16 -20.81
N TYR A 144 8.98 16.42 -19.79
CA TYR A 144 7.93 16.88 -18.86
C TYR A 144 8.56 17.67 -17.72
N ASP A 145 8.11 18.90 -17.52
CA ASP A 145 8.58 19.78 -16.45
C ASP A 145 7.94 19.45 -15.12
N LEU A 146 6.70 18.93 -15.15
CA LEU A 146 5.94 18.56 -13.97
C LEU A 146 5.04 17.36 -14.27
N VAL A 147 5.02 16.39 -13.33
CA VAL A 147 4.02 15.32 -13.33
C VAL A 147 3.29 15.32 -11.99
N VAL A 148 1.98 15.30 -12.03
CA VAL A 148 1.09 15.28 -10.85
C VAL A 148 0.27 14.00 -10.82
N THR A 149 -0.34 13.70 -9.69
CA THR A 149 -1.27 12.57 -9.59
C THR A 149 -2.67 12.97 -10.07
N SER A 150 -3.40 12.05 -10.71
CA SER A 150 -4.72 12.32 -11.29
C SER A 150 -5.73 12.84 -10.27
N ASN A 151 -5.64 12.43 -9.00
CA ASN A 151 -6.54 12.89 -7.93
C ASN A 151 -6.34 14.35 -7.51
N GLN A 152 -5.28 15.01 -7.98
CA GLN A 152 -5.04 16.45 -7.77
C GLN A 152 -5.62 17.30 -8.90
N LEU A 153 -6.18 16.67 -9.92
CA LEU A 153 -6.69 17.35 -11.12
C LEU A 153 -8.22 17.32 -11.14
N VAL A 154 -8.82 18.46 -11.43
CA VAL A 154 -10.26 18.56 -11.74
C VAL A 154 -10.52 18.11 -13.18
N TYR A 155 -9.60 18.45 -14.10
CA TYR A 155 -9.69 18.10 -15.52
C TYR A 155 -8.30 18.11 -16.16
N ALA A 156 -8.04 17.13 -17.02
CA ALA A 156 -6.88 17.12 -17.91
C ALA A 156 -7.24 16.44 -19.23
N LYS A 157 -6.59 16.87 -20.32
CA LYS A 157 -6.74 16.18 -21.61
C LYS A 157 -6.01 14.83 -21.57
N PRO A 158 -6.56 13.75 -22.19
CA PRO A 158 -5.94 12.41 -22.20
C PRO A 158 -4.51 12.37 -22.74
N LYS A 159 -4.14 13.31 -23.61
CA LYS A 159 -2.76 13.37 -24.16
C LYS A 159 -1.68 13.61 -23.11
N TYR A 160 -2.04 14.05 -21.92
CA TYR A 160 -1.12 14.28 -20.79
C TYR A 160 -1.07 13.09 -19.82
N ASP A 161 -1.85 12.05 -20.05
CA ASP A 161 -1.89 10.84 -19.23
C ASP A 161 -0.69 9.96 -19.52
N LEU A 162 0.15 9.76 -18.51
CA LEU A 162 1.33 8.90 -18.56
C LEU A 162 1.08 7.51 -17.95
N THR A 163 -0.12 7.27 -17.42
CA THR A 163 -0.46 6.09 -16.64
C THR A 163 -0.16 4.79 -17.39
N ASP A 164 -0.63 4.65 -18.62
CA ASP A 164 -0.45 3.43 -19.39
C ASP A 164 1.03 3.21 -19.80
N GLN A 165 1.79 4.28 -20.01
CA GLN A 165 3.23 4.18 -20.25
C GLN A 165 3.98 3.68 -19.02
N VAL A 166 3.62 4.20 -17.83
CA VAL A 166 4.18 3.74 -16.54
C VAL A 166 3.84 2.27 -16.31
N ILE A 167 2.58 1.87 -16.49
CA ILE A 167 2.12 0.48 -16.32
C ILE A 167 2.85 -0.45 -17.31
N ALA A 168 2.99 -0.06 -18.57
CA ALA A 168 3.67 -0.87 -19.57
C ALA A 168 5.13 -1.15 -19.17
N GLN A 169 5.87 -0.14 -18.72
CA GLN A 169 7.25 -0.32 -18.26
C GLN A 169 7.30 -1.06 -16.91
N LEU A 170 6.39 -0.78 -15.99
CA LEU A 170 6.32 -1.47 -14.71
C LEU A 170 6.06 -2.97 -14.89
N ASN A 171 5.31 -3.35 -15.91
CA ASN A 171 5.03 -4.74 -16.25
C ASN A 171 6.25 -5.54 -16.76
N THR A 172 7.36 -4.87 -17.03
CA THR A 172 8.64 -5.52 -17.39
C THR A 172 9.54 -5.77 -16.18
N VAL A 173 9.19 -5.25 -15.00
CA VAL A 173 9.97 -5.41 -13.79
C VAL A 173 9.89 -6.84 -13.26
N ASP A 174 11.02 -7.36 -12.74
CA ASP A 174 11.07 -8.68 -12.13
C ASP A 174 10.26 -8.72 -10.82
N THR A 175 9.10 -9.35 -10.90
CA THR A 175 8.19 -9.54 -9.77
C THR A 175 8.69 -10.57 -8.76
N VAL A 176 9.53 -11.51 -9.17
CA VAL A 176 10.06 -12.58 -8.30
C VAL A 176 10.98 -11.99 -7.24
N SER A 177 11.86 -11.09 -7.65
CA SER A 177 12.74 -10.36 -6.71
C SER A 177 11.94 -9.53 -5.71
N LEU A 178 10.87 -8.89 -6.16
CA LEU A 178 9.98 -8.10 -5.30
C LEU A 178 9.27 -8.97 -4.25
N ILE A 179 8.75 -10.14 -4.66
CA ILE A 179 8.08 -11.08 -3.76
C ILE A 179 9.06 -11.65 -2.73
N LYS A 180 10.28 -12.03 -3.13
CA LYS A 180 11.31 -12.51 -2.18
C LYS A 180 11.64 -11.49 -1.08
N GLN A 181 11.57 -10.19 -1.39
CA GLN A 181 11.78 -9.14 -0.38
C GLN A 181 10.65 -9.10 0.66
N LEU A 182 9.41 -9.50 0.29
CA LEU A 182 8.30 -9.62 1.23
C LEU A 182 8.51 -10.72 2.27
N ASP A 183 9.21 -11.80 1.92
CA ASP A 183 9.46 -12.91 2.85
C ASP A 183 10.42 -12.50 3.98
N ASN A 184 11.32 -11.57 3.72
CA ASN A 184 12.29 -11.08 4.69
C ASN A 184 11.74 -10.06 5.70
N ILE A 185 10.52 -9.55 5.50
CA ILE A 185 9.94 -8.52 6.39
C ILE A 185 9.67 -9.07 7.79
N GLU A 186 9.29 -10.33 7.89
CA GLU A 186 8.96 -10.99 9.16
C GLU A 186 10.16 -11.07 10.12
N ASN A 187 11.38 -11.06 9.56
CA ASN A 187 12.63 -11.11 10.31
C ASN A 187 13.16 -9.72 10.72
N GLN A 188 12.49 -8.63 10.33
CA GLN A 188 12.88 -7.30 10.74
C GLN A 188 12.25 -6.92 12.08
N PRO A 189 13.02 -6.35 13.03
CA PRO A 189 12.48 -5.94 14.32
C PRO A 189 11.35 -4.92 14.14
N LEU A 190 10.35 -4.99 15.04
CA LEU A 190 9.13 -4.18 15.05
C LEU A 190 9.35 -2.65 15.04
N THR A 191 10.59 -2.21 15.20
CA THR A 191 11.00 -0.80 15.30
C THR A 191 11.40 -0.14 13.99
N ALA A 192 11.53 -0.89 12.91
CA ALA A 192 11.85 -0.31 11.60
C ALA A 192 10.56 0.26 10.97
N LYS A 193 10.22 1.52 11.25
CA LYS A 193 9.34 2.29 10.37
C LYS A 193 9.93 2.22 8.96
N PRO A 194 9.15 1.84 7.92
CA PRO A 194 9.61 2.04 6.56
C PRO A 194 9.89 3.53 6.41
N GLY A 195 11.16 3.87 6.22
CA GLY A 195 11.56 5.25 6.04
C GLY A 195 10.90 5.78 4.77
N ILE A 196 9.85 6.56 4.95
CA ILE A 196 9.38 7.50 3.94
C ILE A 196 10.37 8.67 4.00
N ASN A 197 11.60 8.41 3.60
CA ASN A 197 12.51 9.47 3.20
C ASN A 197 12.20 9.79 1.73
N ALA A 198 11.06 10.43 1.51
CA ALA A 198 10.90 11.34 0.39
C ALA A 198 11.80 12.55 0.71
N GLN A 199 13.08 12.36 0.59
CA GLN A 199 14.05 13.45 0.56
C GLN A 199 13.86 14.12 -0.80
N MET A 200 12.93 15.09 -0.83
CA MET A 200 12.97 16.14 -1.83
C MET A 200 14.29 16.89 -1.60
N ALA A 201 15.31 16.52 -2.37
CA ALA A 201 16.51 17.32 -2.46
C ALA A 201 16.11 18.70 -2.97
N PRO A 202 16.54 19.80 -2.30
CA PRO A 202 16.26 21.13 -2.79
C PRO A 202 16.96 21.30 -4.15
N VAL A 203 16.20 21.66 -5.16
CA VAL A 203 16.71 22.10 -6.45
C VAL A 203 17.60 23.30 -6.18
N LYS A 204 18.91 23.18 -6.41
CA LYS A 204 19.82 24.31 -6.46
C LYS A 204 19.37 25.19 -7.62
N ALA A 205 18.86 26.39 -7.29
CA ALA A 205 18.71 27.45 -8.26
C ALA A 205 20.11 27.78 -8.81
N GLY A 206 20.34 27.49 -10.06
CA GLY A 206 21.51 27.90 -10.80
C GLY A 206 21.44 29.39 -11.07
N SER A 207 22.45 30.10 -10.63
CA SER A 207 22.77 31.48 -10.99
C SER A 207 23.18 31.60 -12.45
#